data_3df2b02342c1764efa7499fce9e8f243
#
_entry.id   3df2b02342c1764efa7499fce9e8f243
#
_cell.length_a   1.000
_cell.length_b   1.000
_cell.length_c   1.000
_cell.angle_alpha   90.00
_cell.angle_beta   90.00
_cell.angle_gamma   90.00
#
_symmetry.space_group_name_H-M   'P 1'
#
loop_
_entity.id
_entity.type
_entity.pdbx_description
1 polymer ?
#
loop_
_entity_poly.entity_id
_entity_poly.type
_entity_poly.pdbx_seq_one_letter_code
_entity_poly.pdbx_strand_id
1 'polypeptide(L)'
;MTSSRGLGDVYKRQVLTCCENQTLDKIDFHFDMKTYTNVVLASGGYPEKYEKGKLITGLDNVSESTIFHAGTIKKDNNIYTNGGRVLSIVSSAPKMKEALRKSYNTISKIDFEGKTFRKDIGFDL
;
A
#
# COMPACT_ATOMS: atom_id res chain seq x y z
N MET A 1 -3.56 -9.70 -7.82
CA MET A 1 -3.03 -9.39 -6.49
C MET A 1 -2.20 -10.52 -5.88
N THR A 2 -2.64 -11.74 -6.02
CA THR A 2 -1.95 -12.92 -5.51
C THR A 2 -0.61 -13.21 -6.18
N SER A 3 -0.47 -12.95 -7.49
CA SER A 3 0.76 -13.23 -8.24
C SER A 3 1.93 -12.33 -7.81
N SER A 4 1.71 -11.02 -7.66
CA SER A 4 2.76 -10.11 -7.21
C SER A 4 3.14 -10.35 -5.74
N ARG A 5 2.18 -10.73 -4.93
CA ARG A 5 2.40 -11.10 -3.54
C ARG A 5 3.22 -12.40 -3.42
N GLY A 6 2.93 -13.40 -4.27
CA GLY A 6 3.69 -14.65 -4.33
C GLY A 6 5.15 -14.42 -4.71
N LEU A 7 5.42 -13.55 -5.68
CA LEU A 7 6.78 -13.19 -6.07
C LEU A 7 7.54 -12.51 -4.93
N GLY A 8 6.91 -11.57 -4.21
CA GLY A 8 7.52 -10.91 -3.07
C GLY A 8 7.89 -11.90 -1.96
N ASP A 9 7.03 -12.86 -1.68
CA ASP A 9 7.29 -13.89 -0.68
C ASP A 9 8.44 -14.82 -1.08
N VAL A 10 8.57 -15.14 -2.37
CA VAL A 10 9.68 -15.96 -2.89
C VAL A 10 11.01 -15.23 -2.69
N TYR A 11 11.11 -13.97 -3.06
CA TYR A 11 12.34 -13.18 -2.88
C TYR A 11 12.69 -12.99 -1.41
N LYS A 12 11.72 -12.68 -0.56
CA LYS A 12 11.93 -12.61 0.89
C LYS A 12 12.47 -13.90 1.45
N ARG A 13 11.90 -15.02 1.07
CA ARG A 13 12.33 -16.34 1.52
C ARG A 13 13.76 -16.62 1.11
N GLN A 14 14.13 -16.26 -0.12
CA GLN A 14 15.52 -16.42 -0.60
C GLN A 14 16.50 -15.65 0.28
N VAL A 15 16.21 -14.39 0.59
CA VAL A 15 17.06 -13.57 1.45
C VAL A 15 17.19 -14.18 2.85
N LEU A 16 16.08 -14.56 3.46
CA LEU A 16 16.08 -15.18 4.80
C LEU A 16 16.84 -16.50 4.82
N THR A 17 16.65 -17.34 3.80
CA THR A 17 17.38 -18.62 3.67
C THR A 17 18.88 -18.37 3.52
N CYS A 18 19.27 -17.35 2.78
CA CYS A 18 20.69 -17.01 2.62
C CYS A 18 21.30 -16.48 3.91
N CYS A 19 20.53 -15.79 4.74
CA CYS A 19 20.98 -15.39 6.07
C CYS A 19 21.24 -16.61 6.96
N GLU A 20 20.33 -17.58 6.94
CA GLU A 20 20.47 -18.83 7.70
C GLU A 20 21.68 -19.64 7.24
N ASN A 21 21.89 -19.76 5.95
CA ASN A 21 22.96 -20.53 5.34
C ASN A 21 24.30 -19.77 5.23
N GLN A 22 24.36 -18.52 5.69
CA GLN A 22 25.54 -17.66 5.58
C GLN A 22 26.03 -17.48 4.12
N THR A 23 25.10 -17.40 3.18
CA THR A 23 25.38 -17.23 1.74
C THR A 23 24.84 -15.93 1.19
N LEU A 24 24.62 -14.93 2.04
CA LEU A 24 24.06 -13.64 1.64
C LEU A 24 24.93 -12.90 0.63
N ASP A 25 26.25 -13.09 0.72
CA ASP A 25 27.25 -12.54 -0.21
C ASP A 25 27.14 -13.11 -1.63
N LYS A 26 26.46 -14.23 -1.79
CA LYS A 26 26.27 -14.90 -3.09
C LYS A 26 24.98 -14.52 -3.80
N ILE A 27 24.14 -13.70 -3.15
CA ILE A 27 22.93 -13.19 -3.77
C ILE A 27 23.22 -11.88 -4.47
N ASP A 28 22.69 -11.75 -5.68
CA ASP A 28 22.74 -10.50 -6.42
C ASP A 28 21.51 -9.64 -6.06
N PHE A 29 21.75 -8.54 -5.35
CA PHE A 29 20.70 -7.60 -4.96
C PHE A 29 20.66 -6.44 -5.94
N HIS A 30 19.49 -6.21 -6.50
CA HIS A 30 19.23 -5.04 -7.31
C HIS A 30 18.23 -4.14 -6.60
N PHE A 31 18.68 -2.92 -6.27
CA PHE A 31 17.79 -1.90 -5.71
C PHE A 31 17.27 -1.01 -6.83
N ASP A 32 15.96 -0.81 -6.86
CA ASP A 32 15.36 0.16 -7.76
C ASP A 32 15.76 1.56 -7.28
N MET A 33 16.25 2.38 -8.21
CA MET A 33 16.71 3.75 -7.92
C MET A 33 15.56 4.76 -7.82
N LYS A 34 14.32 4.31 -8.01
CA LYS A 34 13.16 5.18 -7.85
C LYS A 34 12.84 5.43 -6.39
N THR A 35 12.15 6.53 -6.14
CA THR A 35 11.57 6.83 -4.84
C THR A 35 10.19 6.20 -4.74
N TYR A 36 9.93 5.48 -3.66
CA TYR A 36 8.64 4.87 -3.36
C TYR A 36 7.99 5.62 -2.21
N THR A 37 6.70 5.90 -2.35
CA THR A 37 5.89 6.49 -1.27
C THR A 37 4.73 5.58 -0.95
N ASN A 38 4.35 5.55 0.32
CA ASN A 38 3.21 4.78 0.80
C ASN A 38 2.31 5.68 1.65
N VAL A 39 1.08 5.84 1.23
CA VAL A 39 0.07 6.58 1.99
C VAL A 39 -0.99 5.60 2.45
N VAL A 40 -1.21 5.54 3.75
CA VAL A 40 -2.19 4.63 4.34
C VAL A 40 -3.52 5.35 4.47
N LEU A 41 -4.58 4.73 3.95
CA LEU A 41 -5.97 5.16 4.16
C LEU A 41 -6.52 4.43 5.38
N ALA A 42 -7.02 5.19 6.34
CA ALA A 42 -7.55 4.67 7.59
C ALA A 42 -9.04 4.97 7.74
N SER A 43 -9.70 4.18 8.58
CA SER A 43 -11.08 4.43 8.99
C SER A 43 -11.16 5.67 9.87
N GLY A 44 -12.25 6.42 9.76
CA GLY A 44 -12.46 7.61 10.59
C GLY A 44 -12.48 7.25 12.07
N GLY A 45 -11.69 7.99 12.86
CA GLY A 45 -11.51 7.73 14.29
C GLY A 45 -10.32 6.88 14.67
N TYR A 46 -9.74 6.13 13.72
CA TYR A 46 -8.53 5.34 13.99
C TYR A 46 -7.36 6.25 14.44
N PRO A 47 -6.54 5.86 15.44
CA PRO A 47 -6.44 4.55 16.10
C PRO A 47 -7.44 4.32 17.25
N GLU A 48 -8.28 5.28 17.55
CA GLU A 48 -9.30 5.15 18.58
C GLU A 48 -10.53 4.42 18.02
N LYS A 49 -11.71 4.75 18.48
CA LYS A 49 -12.94 4.07 18.09
C LYS A 49 -13.31 4.38 16.64
N TYR A 50 -13.51 3.35 15.84
CA TYR A 50 -13.89 3.46 14.44
C TYR A 50 -14.94 2.41 14.06
N GLU A 51 -15.65 2.66 12.95
CA GLU A 51 -16.64 1.74 12.39
C GLU A 51 -16.07 0.94 11.23
N LYS A 52 -16.59 -0.26 11.04
CA LYS A 52 -16.27 -1.17 9.93
C LYS A 52 -17.45 -1.28 8.97
N GLY A 53 -17.25 -1.95 7.82
CA GLY A 53 -18.32 -2.27 6.89
C GLY A 53 -18.70 -1.15 5.95
N LYS A 54 -17.85 -0.15 5.75
CA LYS A 54 -18.09 0.93 4.79
C LYS A 54 -17.70 0.49 3.38
N LEU A 55 -18.57 0.71 2.41
CA LEU A 55 -18.31 0.38 1.02
C LEU A 55 -17.15 1.21 0.46
N ILE A 56 -16.21 0.54 -0.18
CA ILE A 56 -15.08 1.19 -0.86
C ILE A 56 -15.36 1.23 -2.35
N THR A 57 -15.31 2.43 -2.94
CA THR A 57 -15.52 2.65 -4.37
C THR A 57 -14.27 3.19 -5.04
N GLY A 58 -14.21 3.07 -6.37
CA GLY A 58 -13.15 3.68 -7.17
C GLY A 58 -11.88 2.85 -7.31
N LEU A 59 -11.83 1.63 -6.76
CA LEU A 59 -10.64 0.78 -6.83
C LEU A 59 -10.27 0.37 -8.28
N ASP A 60 -11.25 0.29 -9.16
CA ASP A 60 -11.03 -0.13 -10.55
C ASP A 60 -10.49 0.99 -11.44
N ASN A 61 -10.48 2.22 -10.96
CA ASN A 61 -10.07 3.41 -11.72
C ASN A 61 -8.61 3.82 -11.48
N VAL A 62 -7.83 2.94 -10.86
CA VAL A 62 -6.45 3.25 -10.45
C VAL A 62 -5.47 2.71 -11.48
N SER A 63 -4.57 3.58 -11.97
CA SER A 63 -3.54 3.23 -12.95
C SER A 63 -2.12 3.64 -12.57
N GLU A 64 -1.96 4.67 -11.74
CA GLU A 64 -0.64 5.25 -11.41
C GLU A 64 -0.03 4.67 -10.14
N SER A 65 -0.78 3.92 -9.37
CA SER A 65 -0.35 3.42 -8.06
C SER A 65 -0.72 1.96 -7.89
N THR A 66 -0.06 1.31 -6.95
CA THR A 66 -0.41 -0.03 -6.50
C THR A 66 -1.19 0.09 -5.20
N ILE A 67 -2.32 -0.60 -5.12
CA ILE A 67 -3.16 -0.63 -3.92
C ILE A 67 -2.95 -1.95 -3.20
N PHE A 68 -2.54 -1.87 -1.95
CA PHE A 68 -2.45 -3.05 -1.08
C PHE A 68 -3.61 -3.02 -0.08
N HIS A 69 -4.32 -4.13 0.02
CA HIS A 69 -5.40 -4.30 0.97
C HIS A 69 -4.84 -4.63 2.36
N ALA A 70 -5.37 -3.95 3.37
CA ALA A 70 -5.07 -4.23 4.78
C ALA A 70 -6.37 -4.66 5.47
N GLY A 71 -7.08 -3.74 6.10
CA GLY A 71 -8.35 -4.03 6.74
C GLY A 71 -9.52 -3.94 5.77
N THR A 72 -9.62 -4.86 4.84
CA THR A 72 -10.73 -4.94 3.87
C THR A 72 -11.34 -6.34 3.83
N ILE A 73 -12.58 -6.43 3.43
CA ILE A 73 -13.27 -7.69 3.21
C ILE A 73 -14.09 -7.61 1.91
N LYS A 74 -14.11 -8.70 1.16
CA LYS A 74 -14.90 -8.80 -0.07
C LYS A 74 -16.21 -9.55 0.22
N LYS A 75 -17.32 -8.93 -0.18
CA LYS A 75 -18.66 -9.54 -0.11
C LYS A 75 -19.43 -9.19 -1.38
N ASP A 76 -19.99 -10.19 -2.07
CA ASP A 76 -20.84 -10.01 -3.23
C ASP A 76 -20.23 -9.07 -4.30
N ASN A 77 -18.95 -9.28 -4.63
CA ASN A 77 -18.16 -8.48 -5.58
C ASN A 77 -17.88 -7.03 -5.12
N ASN A 78 -18.25 -6.67 -3.92
CA ASN A 78 -17.93 -5.36 -3.33
C ASN A 78 -16.85 -5.50 -2.26
N ILE A 79 -16.10 -4.43 -2.05
CA ILE A 79 -15.06 -4.34 -1.03
C ILE A 79 -15.53 -3.39 0.06
N TYR A 80 -15.38 -3.80 1.30
CA TYR A 80 -15.80 -3.02 2.47
C TYR A 80 -14.64 -2.85 3.44
N THR A 81 -14.65 -1.77 4.21
CA THR A 81 -13.69 -1.59 5.29
C THR A 81 -13.91 -2.65 6.39
N ASN A 82 -12.82 -3.17 6.94
CA ASN A 82 -12.88 -4.20 8.00
C ASN A 82 -11.73 -4.02 9.01
N GLY A 83 -11.24 -2.83 9.18
CA GLY A 83 -10.16 -2.53 10.11
C GLY A 83 -9.85 -1.05 10.20
N GLY A 84 -8.93 -0.69 11.07
CA GLY A 84 -8.49 0.70 11.24
C GLY A 84 -7.66 1.20 10.07
N ARG A 85 -6.64 0.45 9.69
CA ARG A 85 -5.86 0.70 8.47
C ARG A 85 -6.52 -0.10 7.35
N VAL A 86 -6.97 0.59 6.31
CA VAL A 86 -7.83 0.01 5.27
C VAL A 86 -7.04 -0.35 4.02
N LEU A 87 -6.34 0.62 3.46
CA LEU A 87 -5.58 0.46 2.21
C LEU A 87 -4.22 1.13 2.33
N SER A 88 -3.23 0.61 1.62
CA SER A 88 -1.94 1.26 1.41
C SER A 88 -1.81 1.61 -0.06
N ILE A 89 -1.56 2.89 -0.35
CA ILE A 89 -1.39 3.38 -1.72
C ILE A 89 0.08 3.63 -1.95
N VAL A 90 0.68 2.78 -2.78
CA VAL A 90 2.11 2.82 -3.07
C VAL A 90 2.33 3.35 -4.48
N SER A 91 3.18 4.35 -4.61
CA SER A 91 3.56 4.94 -5.89
C SER A 91 5.06 5.09 -5.98
N SER A 92 5.59 5.09 -7.19
CA SER A 92 7.01 5.30 -7.43
C SER A 92 7.23 6.33 -8.53
N ALA A 93 8.33 7.07 -8.39
CA ALA A 93 8.79 8.04 -9.37
C ALA A 93 10.26 8.35 -9.12
N PRO A 94 10.97 9.01 -10.08
CA PRO A 94 12.34 9.44 -9.85
C PRO A 94 12.50 10.37 -8.64
N LYS A 95 11.47 11.18 -8.35
CA LYS A 95 11.48 12.14 -7.23
C LYS A 95 10.28 11.90 -6.30
N MET A 96 10.48 12.14 -5.02
CA MET A 96 9.46 11.97 -3.98
C MET A 96 8.21 12.79 -4.25
N LYS A 97 8.37 14.05 -4.66
CA LYS A 97 7.24 14.94 -4.94
C LYS A 97 6.29 14.37 -6.00
N GLU A 98 6.86 13.77 -7.04
CA GLU A 98 6.10 13.14 -8.11
C GLU A 98 5.42 11.85 -7.66
N ALA A 99 6.11 11.02 -6.87
CA ALA A 99 5.53 9.81 -6.29
C ALA A 99 4.35 10.14 -5.38
N LEU A 100 4.47 11.16 -4.53
CA LEU A 100 3.38 11.64 -3.68
C LEU A 100 2.21 12.17 -4.51
N ARG A 101 2.47 12.91 -5.57
CA ARG A 101 1.41 13.39 -6.48
C ARG A 101 0.60 12.23 -7.03
N LYS A 102 1.26 11.16 -7.46
CA LYS A 102 0.59 9.95 -7.96
C LYS A 102 -0.27 9.31 -6.88
N SER A 103 0.25 9.19 -5.67
CA SER A 103 -0.48 8.60 -4.55
C SER A 103 -1.72 9.41 -4.19
N TYR A 104 -1.60 10.72 -4.06
CA TYR A 104 -2.74 11.58 -3.73
C TYR A 104 -3.77 11.65 -4.86
N ASN A 105 -3.34 11.60 -6.11
CA ASN A 105 -4.24 11.51 -7.25
C ASN A 105 -5.05 10.21 -7.21
N THR A 106 -4.42 9.09 -6.90
CA THR A 106 -5.09 7.79 -6.72
C THR A 106 -6.09 7.86 -5.56
N ILE A 107 -5.70 8.44 -4.43
CA ILE A 107 -6.56 8.58 -3.25
C ILE A 107 -7.82 9.37 -3.56
N SER A 108 -7.73 10.38 -4.43
CA SER A 108 -8.90 11.18 -4.83
C SER A 108 -9.95 10.36 -5.58
N LYS A 109 -9.56 9.25 -6.21
CA LYS A 109 -10.45 8.36 -6.96
C LYS A 109 -11.09 7.28 -6.08
N ILE A 110 -10.53 7.00 -4.92
CA ILE A 110 -11.00 5.99 -3.97
C ILE A 110 -11.84 6.70 -2.90
N ASP A 111 -13.00 6.16 -2.61
CA ASP A 111 -13.85 6.74 -1.57
C ASP A 111 -14.48 5.69 -0.68
N PHE A 112 -14.61 6.02 0.59
CA PHE A 112 -15.41 5.33 1.59
C PHE A 112 -15.69 6.29 2.75
N GLU A 113 -16.79 6.08 3.44
CA GLU A 113 -17.20 6.94 4.56
C GLU A 113 -16.16 6.93 5.66
N GLY A 114 -15.73 8.11 6.09
CA GLY A 114 -14.72 8.27 7.12
C GLY A 114 -13.28 8.18 6.62
N LYS A 115 -13.05 8.13 5.33
CA LYS A 115 -11.70 8.08 4.75
C LYS A 115 -10.78 9.14 5.35
N THR A 116 -9.69 8.71 5.96
CA THR A 116 -8.69 9.56 6.61
C THR A 116 -7.29 9.16 6.17
N PHE A 117 -6.43 10.13 5.93
CA PHE A 117 -5.04 9.90 5.54
C PHE A 117 -4.19 11.13 5.85
N ARG A 118 -2.88 10.93 5.96
CA ARG A 118 -1.93 12.03 6.18
C ARG A 118 -1.68 12.78 4.87
N LYS A 119 -1.71 14.11 4.94
CA LYS A 119 -1.47 14.99 3.79
C LYS A 119 -0.06 15.62 3.81
N ASP A 120 0.72 15.33 4.83
CA ASP A 120 2.01 15.96 5.10
C ASP A 120 3.19 14.98 5.02
N ILE A 121 3.03 13.85 4.36
CA ILE A 121 4.08 12.83 4.23
C ILE A 121 5.28 13.42 3.51
N GLY A 122 6.46 13.29 4.11
CA GLY A 122 7.71 13.76 3.53
C GLY A 122 7.96 15.27 3.64
N PHE A 123 7.15 16.00 4.42
CA PHE A 123 7.31 17.45 4.58
C PHE A 123 8.66 17.86 5.19
N ASP A 124 9.28 16.93 5.89
CA ASP A 124 10.54 17.12 6.61
C ASP A 124 11.79 16.58 5.88
N LEU A 125 11.61 16.19 4.62
CA LEU A 125 12.69 15.62 3.80
C LEU A 125 13.17 16.58 2.71
#